data_2a617b82cf185d782a2ab7b50cd4de60
#
_entry.id   2a617b82cf185d782a2ab7b50cd4de60
#
_cell.length_a   1.000
_cell.length_b   1.000
_cell.length_c   1.000
_cell.angle_alpha   90.00
_cell.angle_beta   90.00
_cell.angle_gamma   90.00
#
_symmetry.space_group_name_H-M   'P 1'
#
loop_
_entity.id
_entity.type
_entity.pdbx_description
1 polymer ?
#
loop_
_entity_poly.entity_id
_entity_poly.type
_entity_poly.pdbx_seq_one_letter_code
_entity_poly.pdbx_strand_id
1 'polypeptide(L)'
;MKRRLTLQKGGAALAWAILLFAGLLAATGWSFSKAANANLLERSQAETPEERIRRVENGLLPPAIVKGESPTLMKLEDRMRFYKTPGLSLAIINNGEIEWARSYGVVEVGGTSPVVIDTMFQAASISKPVAAMAALRLVQDRKLKLDEDINTRLKSWKLPENEFTKDQKVTLRRLLSHSAGTTVSGFLGYTADLQRPTLLQILEGEKPANSVPIRVDMVPGSKFRYSGGGYVVLQQLLVDTSGSPFEQLMNKSVLRKLQMNHSTFAQPLAASDGASVASGHLPDGKAIPGRWYTYPEVAPAGLWTTPSDLARFVIEIQKSHQGKSNKVLSKQMIDQMLTPQVENSALGLFVDGEGRSARFSFSGSNVGFKCYMVGYLNAGQGAVVMTNSETGAQLVLEVLRSISAAYGWPDYRPREKVIARVDPSIYDAYVGKYEIAPGFILTVTREENTLMNEAPGQPKSEMFPESETTFFVKNADAQFTFVKDDKGNVVQVNIRRGTRELKGRKVK
;
A
#
# COMPACT_ATOMS: atom_id res chain seq x y z
N MET A 1 26.96 -34.87 -58.10
CA MET A 1 28.18 -34.24 -58.62
C MET A 1 28.87 -33.57 -57.43
N LYS A 2 29.80 -34.26 -56.77
CA LYS A 2 31.25 -34.34 -56.97
C LYS A 2 31.90 -32.98 -57.19
N ARG A 3 32.62 -32.47 -56.16
CA ARG A 3 34.09 -32.41 -55.97
C ARG A 3 34.29 -31.54 -54.69
N ARG A 4 34.84 -31.94 -53.60
CA ARG A 4 36.15 -32.47 -53.17
C ARG A 4 37.36 -31.58 -53.51
N LEU A 5 38.11 -31.32 -52.40
CA LEU A 5 39.54 -31.24 -52.20
C LEU A 5 40.12 -29.80 -52.33
N THR A 6 41.08 -29.32 -51.54
CA THR A 6 42.15 -30.01 -50.74
C THR A 6 42.80 -29.03 -49.75
N LEU A 7 43.36 -29.62 -48.70
CA LEU A 7 44.39 -29.16 -47.78
C LEU A 7 45.65 -28.55 -48.40
N GLN A 8 46.31 -27.69 -47.63
CA GLN A 8 47.79 -27.73 -47.32
C GLN A 8 48.05 -26.69 -46.24
N LYS A 9 48.52 -26.97 -45.04
CA LYS A 9 49.75 -27.47 -44.44
C LYS A 9 50.97 -26.56 -44.70
N GLY A 10 51.55 -26.18 -43.59
CA GLY A 10 52.94 -25.73 -43.42
C GLY A 10 52.97 -24.71 -42.24
N GLY A 11 53.56 -24.95 -41.15
CA GLY A 11 54.65 -25.79 -40.67
C GLY A 11 55.64 -24.92 -39.92
N ALA A 12 55.66 -25.14 -38.61
CA ALA A 12 56.82 -25.31 -37.76
C ALA A 12 57.88 -24.17 -37.64
N ALA A 13 58.07 -23.76 -36.45
CA ALA A 13 59.12 -24.03 -35.46
C ALA A 13 60.14 -22.93 -35.25
N LEU A 14 60.46 -22.64 -34.07
CA LEU A 14 61.69 -22.58 -33.26
C LEU A 14 61.49 -21.56 -32.14
N ALA A 15 61.34 -21.85 -30.90
CA ALA A 15 62.18 -22.47 -29.85
C ALA A 15 63.46 -21.65 -29.50
N TRP A 16 63.52 -21.37 -28.19
CA TRP A 16 64.69 -21.12 -27.35
C TRP A 16 65.44 -19.77 -27.43
N ALA A 17 65.43 -19.02 -26.34
CA ALA A 17 66.62 -18.65 -25.59
C ALA A 17 66.28 -18.22 -24.16
N ILE A 18 66.78 -19.01 -23.24
CA ILE A 18 66.94 -18.84 -21.80
C ILE A 18 68.18 -17.97 -21.57
N LEU A 19 68.19 -17.16 -20.54
CA LEU A 19 69.17 -16.99 -19.46
C LEU A 19 69.56 -15.57 -19.09
N LEU A 20 69.26 -15.31 -17.80
CA LEU A 20 70.09 -14.65 -16.78
C LEU A 20 70.59 -13.20 -17.02
N PHE A 21 69.97 -12.31 -16.20
CA PHE A 21 70.80 -11.35 -15.47
C PHE A 21 70.27 -11.27 -14.03
N ALA A 22 71.01 -11.86 -13.11
CA ALA A 22 70.93 -11.65 -11.69
C ALA A 22 71.84 -10.44 -11.36
N GLY A 23 71.35 -9.58 -10.48
CA GLY A 23 72.24 -8.59 -9.88
C GLY A 23 71.56 -7.46 -9.20
N LEU A 24 71.38 -7.58 -7.89
CA LEU A 24 71.42 -6.56 -6.84
C LEU A 24 70.95 -5.13 -7.20
N LEU A 25 69.87 -4.69 -6.61
CA LEU A 25 69.87 -3.42 -5.85
C LEU A 25 68.82 -3.54 -4.72
N ALA A 26 69.34 -3.24 -3.56
CA ALA A 26 68.72 -3.38 -2.25
C ALA A 26 67.56 -2.42 -2.03
N ALA A 27 66.63 -2.89 -1.25
CA ALA A 27 65.91 -2.21 -0.16
C ALA A 27 65.64 -0.72 -0.31
N THR A 28 64.45 -0.35 -0.80
CA THR A 28 63.68 0.74 -0.20
C THR A 28 62.18 0.53 -0.53
N GLY A 29 61.40 0.34 0.49
CA GLY A 29 60.02 0.88 0.49
C GLY A 29 58.95 0.07 -0.18
N TRP A 30 58.56 -1.12 0.33
CA TRP A 30 57.23 -1.66 0.14
C TRP A 30 56.51 -1.86 1.51
N SER A 31 56.09 -0.72 2.05
CA SER A 31 55.16 -0.65 3.17
C SER A 31 53.83 0.04 2.77
N PHE A 32 53.40 -0.11 1.53
CA PHE A 32 52.15 0.46 1.01
C PHE A 32 51.25 -0.59 0.36
N SER A 33 51.05 -1.72 0.99
CA SER A 33 50.11 -2.71 0.43
C SER A 33 49.32 -3.52 1.44
N LYS A 34 49.56 -3.38 2.75
CA LYS A 34 48.72 -4.07 3.77
C LYS A 34 47.56 -3.24 4.30
N ALA A 35 47.64 -1.91 4.27
CA ALA A 35 46.54 -1.05 4.72
C ALA A 35 45.42 -0.90 3.68
N ALA A 36 45.73 -0.97 2.36
CA ALA A 36 44.72 -0.89 1.31
C ALA A 36 43.92 -2.20 1.15
N ASN A 37 44.52 -3.36 1.41
CA ASN A 37 43.80 -4.64 1.38
C ASN A 37 43.02 -4.93 2.65
N ALA A 38 43.37 -4.39 3.80
CA ALA A 38 42.57 -4.49 5.02
C ALA A 38 41.26 -3.70 4.87
N ASN A 39 41.29 -2.51 4.24
CA ASN A 39 40.10 -1.73 3.96
C ASN A 39 39.19 -2.28 2.82
N LEU A 40 39.67 -3.22 2.00
CA LEU A 40 38.90 -3.91 0.98
C LEU A 40 38.31 -5.24 1.49
N LEU A 41 38.83 -5.80 2.58
CA LEU A 41 38.30 -7.00 3.24
C LEU A 41 37.32 -6.66 4.38
N GLU A 42 37.26 -5.42 4.85
CA GLU A 42 36.19 -4.93 5.75
C GLU A 42 34.88 -4.59 4.99
N ARG A 43 34.83 -4.69 3.67
CA ARG A 43 33.64 -4.48 2.85
C ARG A 43 33.02 -5.79 2.42
N SER A 44 32.40 -6.50 3.32
CA SER A 44 31.10 -7.20 3.21
C SER A 44 30.86 -8.11 4.40
N GLN A 45 30.84 -7.62 5.60
CA GLN A 45 29.91 -8.22 6.55
C GLN A 45 28.53 -7.84 6.01
N ALA A 46 27.79 -8.85 5.53
CA ALA A 46 26.41 -8.63 5.15
C ALA A 46 25.70 -8.00 6.34
N GLU A 47 25.08 -6.83 6.14
CA GLU A 47 24.38 -6.08 7.18
C GLU A 47 23.42 -7.01 7.93
N THR A 48 23.50 -7.01 9.25
CA THR A 48 22.67 -7.85 10.10
C THR A 48 21.20 -7.41 10.06
N PRO A 49 20.23 -8.28 10.36
CA PRO A 49 18.84 -7.88 10.51
C PRO A 49 18.66 -6.74 11.51
N GLU A 50 19.39 -6.74 12.64
CA GLU A 50 19.35 -5.71 13.67
C GLU A 50 19.83 -4.35 13.16
N GLU A 51 20.82 -4.30 12.29
CA GLU A 51 21.28 -3.07 11.65
C GLU A 51 20.23 -2.53 10.70
N ARG A 52 19.60 -3.39 9.90
CA ARG A 52 18.47 -3.00 9.04
C ARG A 52 17.28 -2.50 9.83
N ILE A 53 16.93 -3.15 10.92
CA ILE A 53 15.86 -2.71 11.82
C ILE A 53 16.17 -1.30 12.33
N ARG A 54 17.36 -1.06 12.87
CA ARG A 54 17.77 0.28 13.35
C ARG A 54 17.72 1.33 12.26
N ARG A 55 18.10 0.98 11.03
CA ARG A 55 17.99 1.91 9.89
C ARG A 55 16.54 2.23 9.56
N VAL A 56 15.65 1.26 9.61
CA VAL A 56 14.21 1.49 9.41
C VAL A 56 13.64 2.37 10.51
N GLU A 57 13.95 2.08 11.77
CA GLU A 57 13.46 2.81 12.95
C GLU A 57 13.94 4.27 13.03
N ASN A 58 15.16 4.54 12.58
CA ASN A 58 15.80 5.86 12.68
C ASN A 58 15.98 6.56 11.34
N GLY A 59 15.45 5.98 10.27
CA GLY A 59 15.65 6.45 8.91
C GLY A 59 14.37 6.86 8.19
N LEU A 60 13.33 7.28 8.90
CA LEU A 60 12.09 7.72 8.25
C LEU A 60 12.37 8.96 7.40
N LEU A 61 11.83 8.95 6.18
CA LEU A 61 12.10 9.96 5.17
C LEU A 61 10.84 10.76 4.84
N PRO A 62 10.98 12.07 4.62
CA PRO A 62 9.88 12.90 4.13
C PRO A 62 9.48 12.49 2.70
N PRO A 63 8.29 12.88 2.22
CA PRO A 63 7.85 12.58 0.86
C PRO A 63 8.63 13.32 -0.23
N ALA A 64 9.24 14.46 0.08
CA ALA A 64 10.07 15.24 -0.82
C ALA A 64 11.39 15.65 -0.17
N ILE A 65 12.45 15.63 -0.95
CA ILE A 65 13.80 16.11 -0.58
C ILE A 65 14.27 17.11 -1.63
N VAL A 66 15.05 18.09 -1.21
CA VAL A 66 15.64 19.06 -2.14
C VAL A 66 16.92 18.47 -2.72
N LYS A 67 17.05 18.57 -4.03
CA LYS A 67 18.24 18.07 -4.75
C LYS A 67 19.51 18.72 -4.21
N GLY A 68 20.46 17.88 -3.80
CA GLY A 68 21.73 18.33 -3.23
C GLY A 68 21.69 18.56 -1.71
N GLU A 69 20.51 18.46 -1.06
CA GLU A 69 20.41 18.45 0.41
C GLU A 69 20.42 17.00 0.92
N SER A 70 21.09 16.77 2.05
CA SER A 70 20.94 15.51 2.78
C SER A 70 19.56 15.48 3.45
N PRO A 71 18.77 14.41 3.27
CA PRO A 71 17.46 14.34 3.92
C PRO A 71 17.61 14.28 5.45
N THR A 72 16.77 15.02 6.15
CA THR A 72 16.65 14.86 7.60
C THR A 72 15.97 13.53 7.91
N LEU A 73 16.72 12.61 8.51
CA LEU A 73 16.19 11.33 8.97
C LEU A 73 15.38 11.54 10.25
N MET A 74 14.21 10.89 10.32
CA MET A 74 13.30 10.99 11.46
C MET A 74 13.22 9.65 12.18
N LYS A 75 12.99 9.68 13.49
CA LYS A 75 12.82 8.48 14.31
C LYS A 75 11.35 8.04 14.30
N LEU A 76 11.13 6.74 14.23
CA LEU A 76 9.78 6.14 14.23
C LEU A 76 8.95 6.61 15.44
N GLU A 77 9.51 6.56 16.64
CA GLU A 77 8.80 6.95 17.87
C GLU A 77 8.38 8.43 17.86
N ASP A 78 9.25 9.33 17.36
CA ASP A 78 8.93 10.75 17.22
C ASP A 78 7.79 10.97 16.23
N ARG A 79 7.80 10.22 15.12
CA ARG A 79 6.74 10.29 14.11
C ARG A 79 5.44 9.68 14.60
N MET A 80 5.48 8.59 15.39
CA MET A 80 4.30 8.05 16.06
C MET A 80 3.65 9.11 16.97
N ARG A 81 4.45 9.81 17.79
CA ARG A 81 3.94 10.93 18.62
C ARG A 81 3.37 12.06 17.77
N PHE A 82 4.09 12.48 16.74
CA PHE A 82 3.66 13.57 15.83
C PHE A 82 2.31 13.26 15.17
N TYR A 83 2.12 12.03 14.68
CA TYR A 83 0.87 11.60 14.07
C TYR A 83 -0.18 11.08 15.07
N LYS A 84 0.06 11.19 16.37
CA LYS A 84 -0.83 10.67 17.41
C LYS A 84 -1.24 9.21 17.12
N THR A 85 -0.26 8.38 16.78
CA THR A 85 -0.42 6.96 16.49
C THR A 85 0.09 6.16 17.68
N PRO A 86 -0.79 5.68 18.59
CA PRO A 86 -0.36 5.02 19.80
C PRO A 86 0.33 3.69 19.57
N GLY A 87 -0.07 2.95 18.53
CA GLY A 87 0.46 1.63 18.23
C GLY A 87 0.73 1.42 16.75
N LEU A 88 1.80 0.74 16.44
CA LEU A 88 2.21 0.30 15.10
C LEU A 88 2.77 -1.11 15.18
N SER A 89 2.45 -1.94 14.20
CA SER A 89 3.06 -3.25 13.99
C SER A 89 3.42 -3.42 12.53
N LEU A 90 4.55 -4.07 12.24
CA LEU A 90 4.99 -4.32 10.87
C LEU A 90 5.71 -5.66 10.73
N ALA A 91 5.70 -6.19 9.51
CA ALA A 91 6.47 -7.36 9.10
C ALA A 91 7.17 -7.07 7.77
N ILE A 92 8.43 -7.42 7.68
CA ILE A 92 9.26 -7.24 6.49
C ILE A 92 9.52 -8.59 5.86
N ILE A 93 9.33 -8.64 4.55
CA ILE A 93 9.57 -9.80 3.71
C ILE A 93 10.85 -9.56 2.93
N ASN A 94 11.76 -10.49 3.01
CA ASN A 94 13.00 -10.51 2.23
C ASN A 94 13.31 -11.95 1.81
N ASN A 95 13.79 -12.14 0.57
CA ASN A 95 14.06 -13.47 0.00
C ASN A 95 12.86 -14.44 0.07
N GLY A 96 11.63 -13.94 0.02
CA GLY A 96 10.40 -14.73 0.07
C GLY A 96 10.08 -15.32 1.45
N GLU A 97 10.61 -14.75 2.51
CA GLU A 97 10.38 -15.13 3.90
C GLU A 97 10.18 -13.89 4.78
N ILE A 98 9.53 -14.04 5.94
CA ILE A 98 9.48 -12.97 6.92
C ILE A 98 10.88 -12.86 7.55
N GLU A 99 11.60 -11.79 7.25
CA GLU A 99 12.92 -11.56 7.81
C GLU A 99 12.82 -11.12 9.27
N TRP A 100 11.88 -10.23 9.57
CA TRP A 100 11.55 -9.81 10.93
C TRP A 100 10.15 -9.20 11.01
N ALA A 101 9.60 -9.22 12.21
CA ALA A 101 8.39 -8.51 12.59
C ALA A 101 8.60 -7.79 13.91
N ARG A 102 8.09 -6.56 14.03
CA ARG A 102 8.20 -5.73 15.26
C ARG A 102 6.94 -4.91 15.49
N SER A 103 6.75 -4.57 16.76
CA SER A 103 5.60 -3.79 17.22
C SER A 103 6.08 -2.69 18.16
N TYR A 104 5.37 -1.56 18.15
CA TYR A 104 5.75 -0.36 18.87
C TYR A 104 4.51 0.27 19.52
N GLY A 105 4.72 0.86 20.69
CA GLY A 105 3.68 1.61 21.39
C GLY A 105 2.68 0.72 22.13
N VAL A 106 1.45 1.21 22.26
CA VAL A 106 0.40 0.62 23.11
C VAL A 106 -0.87 0.30 22.32
N VAL A 107 -1.63 -0.69 22.82
CA VAL A 107 -2.90 -1.09 22.21
C VAL A 107 -3.96 -0.01 22.33
N GLU A 108 -3.87 0.82 23.38
CA GLU A 108 -4.80 1.93 23.63
C GLU A 108 -4.07 3.08 24.33
N VAL A 109 -4.34 4.32 23.90
CA VAL A 109 -3.77 5.52 24.52
C VAL A 109 -4.16 5.60 25.99
N GLY A 110 -3.18 5.95 26.86
CA GLY A 110 -3.38 6.00 28.31
C GLY A 110 -3.33 4.65 29.02
N GLY A 111 -3.31 3.55 28.26
CA GLY A 111 -3.09 2.21 28.78
C GLY A 111 -1.60 1.85 28.85
N THR A 112 -1.31 0.72 29.52
CA THR A 112 0.06 0.20 29.68
C THR A 112 0.33 -1.06 28.87
N SER A 113 -0.72 -1.66 28.24
CA SER A 113 -0.60 -2.88 27.44
C SER A 113 0.15 -2.59 26.15
N PRO A 114 1.34 -3.19 25.92
CA PRO A 114 2.09 -2.95 24.69
C PRO A 114 1.42 -3.61 23.49
N VAL A 115 1.62 -3.04 22.31
CA VAL A 115 1.40 -3.76 21.06
C VAL A 115 2.47 -4.83 20.94
N VAL A 116 2.06 -6.06 20.67
CA VAL A 116 2.96 -7.20 20.43
C VAL A 116 2.73 -7.74 19.01
N ILE A 117 3.63 -8.60 18.53
CA ILE A 117 3.58 -9.13 17.14
C ILE A 117 2.29 -9.87 16.81
N ASP A 118 1.62 -10.41 17.83
CA ASP A 118 0.36 -11.14 17.72
C ASP A 118 -0.87 -10.26 18.00
N THR A 119 -0.67 -8.96 18.25
CA THR A 119 -1.78 -8.00 18.37
C THR A 119 -2.49 -7.85 17.04
N MET A 120 -3.80 -8.13 17.03
CA MET A 120 -4.64 -7.98 15.83
C MET A 120 -5.05 -6.52 15.63
N PHE A 121 -5.05 -6.11 14.38
CA PHE A 121 -5.56 -4.82 13.89
C PHE A 121 -6.66 -5.07 12.85
N GLN A 122 -7.53 -4.10 12.63
CA GLN A 122 -8.41 -4.14 11.45
C GLN A 122 -7.59 -3.92 10.18
N ALA A 123 -7.66 -4.89 9.28
CA ALA A 123 -7.04 -4.81 7.96
C ALA A 123 -7.83 -3.94 6.99
N ALA A 124 -9.06 -3.58 7.37
CA ALA A 124 -9.96 -2.78 6.55
C ALA A 124 -10.04 -3.32 5.11
N SER A 125 -9.79 -2.47 4.10
CA SER A 125 -9.89 -2.87 2.70
C SER A 125 -8.89 -3.95 2.25
N ILE A 126 -7.86 -4.27 3.03
CA ILE A 126 -7.02 -5.45 2.75
C ILE A 126 -7.81 -6.76 2.92
N SER A 127 -9.00 -6.73 3.51
CA SER A 127 -9.98 -7.82 3.45
C SER A 127 -10.29 -8.27 2.02
N LYS A 128 -10.32 -7.33 1.07
CA LYS A 128 -10.69 -7.56 -0.33
C LYS A 128 -9.78 -8.56 -1.05
N PRO A 129 -8.46 -8.38 -1.10
CA PRO A 129 -7.57 -9.35 -1.74
C PRO A 129 -7.64 -10.74 -1.08
N VAL A 130 -7.83 -10.81 0.24
CA VAL A 130 -7.97 -12.09 0.95
C VAL A 130 -9.30 -12.77 0.56
N ALA A 131 -10.41 -12.02 0.46
CA ALA A 131 -11.70 -12.51 -0.03
C ALA A 131 -11.63 -12.91 -1.52
N ALA A 132 -10.92 -12.14 -2.34
CA ALA A 132 -10.70 -12.45 -3.75
C ALA A 132 -9.96 -13.78 -3.94
N MET A 133 -8.96 -14.09 -3.11
CA MET A 133 -8.27 -15.37 -3.15
C MET A 133 -9.22 -16.55 -2.88
N ALA A 134 -10.17 -16.41 -1.96
CA ALA A 134 -11.20 -17.42 -1.72
C ALA A 134 -12.16 -17.56 -2.92
N ALA A 135 -12.56 -16.46 -3.54
CA ALA A 135 -13.38 -16.47 -4.75
C ALA A 135 -12.68 -17.20 -5.91
N LEU A 136 -11.41 -16.87 -6.15
CA LEU A 136 -10.59 -17.52 -7.17
C LEU A 136 -10.34 -19.01 -6.87
N ARG A 137 -10.29 -19.40 -5.59
CA ARG A 137 -10.28 -20.81 -5.20
C ARG A 137 -11.54 -21.53 -5.65
N LEU A 138 -12.72 -20.91 -5.50
CA LEU A 138 -13.97 -21.50 -6.01
C LEU A 138 -14.01 -21.55 -7.54
N VAL A 139 -13.36 -20.61 -8.23
CA VAL A 139 -13.19 -20.66 -9.69
C VAL A 139 -12.29 -21.86 -10.07
N GLN A 140 -11.15 -22.00 -9.41
CA GLN A 140 -10.23 -23.11 -9.64
C GLN A 140 -10.90 -24.48 -9.38
N ASP A 141 -11.76 -24.55 -8.36
CA ASP A 141 -12.56 -25.74 -8.03
C ASP A 141 -13.81 -25.90 -8.93
N ARG A 142 -13.96 -25.08 -9.99
CA ARG A 142 -15.06 -25.09 -10.96
C ARG A 142 -16.46 -24.86 -10.37
N LYS A 143 -16.53 -24.24 -9.18
CA LYS A 143 -17.79 -23.86 -8.53
C LYS A 143 -18.31 -22.52 -8.97
N LEU A 144 -17.41 -21.63 -9.44
CA LEU A 144 -17.70 -20.32 -10.03
C LEU A 144 -16.97 -20.20 -11.36
N LYS A 145 -17.44 -19.27 -12.20
CA LYS A 145 -16.73 -18.82 -13.41
C LYS A 145 -16.48 -17.32 -13.31
N LEU A 146 -15.36 -16.85 -13.85
CA LEU A 146 -15.01 -15.44 -13.83
C LEU A 146 -15.97 -14.56 -14.64
N ASP A 147 -16.49 -15.08 -15.75
CA ASP A 147 -17.16 -14.29 -16.77
C ASP A 147 -18.65 -14.63 -16.95
N GLU A 148 -19.23 -15.46 -16.07
CA GLU A 148 -20.68 -15.68 -16.08
C GLU A 148 -21.40 -14.56 -15.29
N ASP A 149 -22.65 -14.31 -15.64
CA ASP A 149 -23.52 -13.40 -14.89
C ASP A 149 -23.69 -13.93 -13.46
N ILE A 150 -23.30 -13.11 -12.47
CA ILE A 150 -23.38 -13.50 -11.05
C ILE A 150 -24.79 -13.82 -10.61
N ASN A 151 -25.81 -13.22 -11.23
CA ASN A 151 -27.21 -13.49 -10.91
C ASN A 151 -27.61 -14.94 -11.17
N THR A 152 -26.88 -15.68 -11.99
CA THR A 152 -27.10 -17.12 -12.17
C THR A 152 -26.69 -17.93 -10.94
N ARG A 153 -25.81 -17.40 -10.10
CA ARG A 153 -25.25 -18.05 -8.90
C ARG A 153 -25.79 -17.51 -7.59
N LEU A 154 -26.18 -16.25 -7.53
CA LEU A 154 -26.85 -15.66 -6.38
C LEU A 154 -28.20 -16.38 -6.15
N LYS A 155 -28.49 -16.75 -4.90
CA LYS A 155 -29.70 -17.48 -4.51
C LYS A 155 -30.57 -16.68 -3.56
N SER A 156 -29.98 -16.20 -2.47
CA SER A 156 -30.68 -15.51 -1.38
C SER A 156 -31.06 -14.08 -1.74
N TRP A 157 -30.41 -13.51 -2.74
CA TRP A 157 -30.63 -12.17 -3.25
C TRP A 157 -30.22 -12.10 -4.73
N LYS A 158 -30.78 -11.17 -5.46
CA LYS A 158 -30.40 -10.89 -6.85
C LYS A 158 -29.98 -9.43 -6.98
N LEU A 159 -28.89 -9.18 -7.69
CA LEU A 159 -28.53 -7.82 -8.05
C LEU A 159 -29.56 -7.29 -9.04
N PRO A 160 -30.28 -6.18 -8.70
CA PRO A 160 -31.33 -5.65 -9.57
C PRO A 160 -30.79 -5.28 -10.94
N GLU A 161 -31.48 -5.73 -12.00
CA GLU A 161 -31.16 -5.36 -13.37
C GLU A 161 -31.75 -4.00 -13.72
N ASN A 162 -31.08 -3.27 -14.60
CA ASN A 162 -31.48 -1.96 -15.11
C ASN A 162 -30.86 -1.69 -16.49
N GLU A 163 -30.96 -0.45 -16.98
CA GLU A 163 -30.45 -0.04 -18.29
C GLU A 163 -28.93 -0.27 -18.43
N PHE A 164 -28.15 -0.18 -17.36
CA PHE A 164 -26.69 -0.40 -17.39
C PHE A 164 -26.31 -1.88 -17.49
N THR A 165 -27.18 -2.78 -17.04
CA THR A 165 -26.92 -4.23 -17.01
C THR A 165 -27.57 -4.99 -18.16
N LYS A 166 -28.30 -4.29 -19.05
CA LYS A 166 -29.01 -4.89 -20.17
C LYS A 166 -28.09 -5.70 -21.07
N ASP A 167 -27.04 -5.06 -21.58
CA ASP A 167 -26.12 -5.66 -22.55
C ASP A 167 -24.82 -6.17 -21.91
N GLN A 168 -24.45 -5.61 -20.77
CA GLN A 168 -23.24 -5.95 -20.04
C GLN A 168 -23.58 -6.43 -18.63
N LYS A 169 -23.40 -7.71 -18.38
CA LYS A 169 -23.73 -8.31 -17.07
C LYS A 169 -22.62 -8.08 -16.04
N VAL A 170 -22.99 -8.05 -14.77
CA VAL A 170 -22.03 -8.07 -13.68
C VAL A 170 -21.46 -9.48 -13.55
N THR A 171 -20.13 -9.59 -13.59
CA THR A 171 -19.41 -10.86 -13.50
C THR A 171 -18.49 -10.84 -12.29
N LEU A 172 -18.03 -12.02 -11.85
CA LEU A 172 -17.05 -12.12 -10.78
C LEU A 172 -15.77 -11.35 -11.11
N ARG A 173 -15.28 -11.44 -12.36
CA ARG A 173 -14.13 -10.66 -12.82
C ARG A 173 -14.31 -9.16 -12.59
N ARG A 174 -15.47 -8.63 -12.96
CA ARG A 174 -15.80 -7.21 -12.83
C ARG A 174 -15.96 -6.76 -11.38
N LEU A 175 -16.49 -7.62 -10.50
CA LEU A 175 -16.52 -7.35 -9.05
C LEU A 175 -15.11 -7.26 -8.47
N LEU A 176 -14.26 -8.25 -8.77
CA LEU A 176 -12.89 -8.33 -8.23
C LEU A 176 -12.00 -7.19 -8.72
N SER A 177 -12.20 -6.72 -9.96
CA SER A 177 -11.40 -5.65 -10.58
C SER A 177 -11.98 -4.25 -10.41
N HIS A 178 -13.03 -4.08 -9.60
CA HIS A 178 -13.70 -2.78 -9.43
C HIS A 178 -14.19 -2.15 -10.76
N SER A 179 -14.62 -2.98 -11.70
CA SER A 179 -15.22 -2.54 -12.98
C SER A 179 -16.67 -2.95 -13.14
N ALA A 180 -17.32 -3.45 -12.08
CA ALA A 180 -18.70 -3.88 -12.11
C ALA A 180 -19.73 -2.74 -12.20
N GLY A 181 -19.32 -1.49 -11.99
CA GLY A 181 -20.22 -0.35 -12.00
C GLY A 181 -21.15 -0.29 -10.79
N THR A 182 -20.80 -0.96 -9.69
CA THR A 182 -21.58 -0.98 -8.45
C THR A 182 -21.39 0.28 -7.62
N THR A 183 -22.46 0.73 -6.97
CA THR A 183 -22.48 1.86 -6.02
C THR A 183 -21.73 1.53 -4.73
N VAL A 184 -21.64 2.49 -3.81
CA VAL A 184 -21.03 2.41 -2.47
C VAL A 184 -19.54 2.11 -2.51
N SER A 185 -18.72 3.17 -2.43
CA SER A 185 -17.26 3.04 -2.44
C SER A 185 -16.69 2.47 -1.13
N GLY A 186 -17.32 2.77 0.02
CA GLY A 186 -16.87 2.33 1.35
C GLY A 186 -17.99 2.40 2.37
N PHE A 187 -17.70 1.97 3.59
CA PHE A 187 -18.65 1.87 4.70
C PHE A 187 -18.11 2.62 5.92
N LEU A 188 -19.02 3.22 6.67
CA LEU A 188 -18.69 3.97 7.88
C LEU A 188 -18.41 3.04 9.07
N GLY A 189 -18.95 1.81 9.02
CA GLY A 189 -18.96 0.89 10.16
C GLY A 189 -20.01 1.27 11.21
N TYR A 190 -20.07 0.47 12.27
CA TYR A 190 -21.07 0.58 13.32
C TYR A 190 -20.39 0.63 14.68
N THR A 191 -20.71 1.65 15.48
CA THR A 191 -20.28 1.74 16.89
C THR A 191 -20.89 0.62 17.72
N ALA A 192 -20.34 0.37 18.90
CA ALA A 192 -20.77 -0.74 19.76
C ALA A 192 -22.24 -0.67 20.18
N ASP A 193 -22.80 0.54 20.30
CA ASP A 193 -24.18 0.84 20.69
C ASP A 193 -25.19 0.76 19.54
N LEU A 194 -24.74 0.73 18.29
CA LEU A 194 -25.62 0.67 17.13
C LEU A 194 -26.03 -0.78 16.80
N GLN A 195 -27.30 -0.94 16.41
CA GLN A 195 -27.77 -2.19 15.83
C GLN A 195 -27.05 -2.44 14.49
N ARG A 196 -26.56 -3.66 14.32
CA ARG A 196 -25.89 -4.09 13.09
C ARG A 196 -26.89 -4.64 12.10
N PRO A 197 -26.81 -4.26 10.83
CA PRO A 197 -27.65 -4.82 9.77
C PRO A 197 -27.23 -6.26 9.43
N THR A 198 -28.19 -6.99 8.88
CA THR A 198 -27.92 -8.22 8.15
C THR A 198 -27.28 -7.89 6.79
N LEU A 199 -26.67 -8.90 6.16
CA LEU A 199 -26.08 -8.73 4.82
C LEU A 199 -27.14 -8.28 3.79
N LEU A 200 -28.36 -8.81 3.86
CA LEU A 200 -29.44 -8.41 2.96
C LEU A 200 -29.88 -6.95 3.17
N GLN A 201 -29.96 -6.49 4.41
CA GLN A 201 -30.25 -5.09 4.71
C GLN A 201 -29.16 -4.15 4.15
N ILE A 202 -27.90 -4.55 4.19
CA ILE A 202 -26.80 -3.77 3.55
C ILE A 202 -27.00 -3.73 2.03
N LEU A 203 -27.27 -4.86 1.40
CA LEU A 203 -27.50 -4.96 -0.05
C LEU A 203 -28.67 -4.10 -0.51
N GLU A 204 -29.76 -4.06 0.27
CA GLU A 204 -30.94 -3.26 -0.02
C GLU A 204 -30.89 -1.83 0.51
N GLY A 205 -29.92 -1.47 1.36
CA GLY A 205 -29.85 -0.16 2.00
C GLY A 205 -30.96 0.06 3.03
N GLU A 206 -31.49 -1.02 3.59
CA GLU A 206 -32.58 -0.99 4.57
C GLU A 206 -32.04 -0.78 5.99
N LYS A 207 -32.77 -0.01 6.79
CA LYS A 207 -32.39 0.19 8.21
C LYS A 207 -32.25 -1.15 8.94
N PRO A 208 -31.24 -1.30 9.80
CA PRO A 208 -30.32 -0.27 10.32
C PRO A 208 -29.07 -0.01 9.44
N ALA A 209 -29.01 -0.49 8.19
CA ALA A 209 -27.88 -0.17 7.31
C ALA A 209 -27.70 1.37 7.19
N ASN A 210 -26.43 1.81 7.28
CA ASN A 210 -26.03 3.20 7.17
C ASN A 210 -25.45 3.57 5.79
N SER A 211 -25.60 2.67 4.82
CA SER A 211 -25.26 2.87 3.42
C SER A 211 -26.51 2.90 2.55
N VAL A 212 -26.41 3.52 1.37
CA VAL A 212 -27.44 3.44 0.34
C VAL A 212 -27.50 2.03 -0.27
N PRO A 213 -28.60 1.65 -0.97
CA PRO A 213 -28.68 0.39 -1.67
C PRO A 213 -27.51 0.14 -2.62
N ILE A 214 -27.09 -1.11 -2.72
CA ILE A 214 -26.07 -1.49 -3.70
C ILE A 214 -26.76 -1.74 -5.04
N ARG A 215 -26.46 -0.90 -6.03
CA ARG A 215 -27.04 -0.94 -7.38
C ARG A 215 -25.94 -0.77 -8.40
N VAL A 216 -26.25 -1.01 -9.66
CA VAL A 216 -25.37 -0.69 -10.79
C VAL A 216 -25.85 0.62 -11.43
N ASP A 217 -24.98 1.63 -11.50
CA ASP A 217 -25.29 2.94 -12.10
C ASP A 217 -24.23 3.36 -13.13
N MET A 218 -23.47 2.38 -13.62
CA MET A 218 -22.46 2.53 -14.66
C MET A 218 -22.34 1.20 -15.42
N VAL A 219 -22.21 1.26 -16.74
CA VAL A 219 -22.06 0.07 -17.58
C VAL A 219 -20.90 -0.82 -17.08
N PRO A 220 -21.18 -2.09 -16.72
CA PRO A 220 -20.17 -3.00 -16.22
C PRO A 220 -19.05 -3.26 -17.24
N GLY A 221 -17.80 -3.10 -16.81
CA GLY A 221 -16.60 -3.25 -17.65
C GLY A 221 -16.16 -1.99 -18.37
N SER A 222 -16.90 -0.87 -18.29
CA SER A 222 -16.57 0.35 -19.05
C SER A 222 -15.37 1.11 -18.50
N LYS A 223 -15.17 1.15 -17.18
CA LYS A 223 -14.06 1.83 -16.53
C LYS A 223 -13.87 1.36 -15.09
N PHE A 224 -12.74 1.71 -14.50
CA PHE A 224 -12.48 1.52 -13.07
C PHE A 224 -13.39 2.41 -12.22
N ARG A 225 -14.00 1.83 -11.20
CA ARG A 225 -14.65 2.54 -10.09
C ARG A 225 -14.58 1.70 -8.83
N TYR A 226 -13.76 2.13 -7.89
CA TYR A 226 -13.62 1.43 -6.61
C TYR A 226 -14.96 1.28 -5.91
N SER A 227 -15.33 0.05 -5.52
CA SER A 227 -16.59 -0.23 -4.86
C SER A 227 -16.43 -1.27 -3.75
N GLY A 228 -16.73 -0.83 -2.52
CA GLY A 228 -16.97 -1.71 -1.38
C GLY A 228 -18.26 -2.50 -1.56
N GLY A 229 -19.29 -1.87 -2.15
CA GLY A 229 -20.58 -2.51 -2.43
C GLY A 229 -20.44 -3.73 -3.34
N GLY A 230 -19.58 -3.66 -4.36
CA GLY A 230 -19.26 -4.83 -5.20
C GLY A 230 -18.69 -6.00 -4.41
N TYR A 231 -17.91 -5.74 -3.36
CA TYR A 231 -17.40 -6.79 -2.47
C TYR A 231 -18.44 -7.28 -1.45
N VAL A 232 -19.46 -6.51 -1.13
CA VAL A 232 -20.65 -7.02 -0.38
C VAL A 232 -21.46 -7.97 -1.27
N VAL A 233 -21.64 -7.65 -2.55
CA VAL A 233 -22.24 -8.58 -3.53
C VAL A 233 -21.38 -9.85 -3.66
N LEU A 234 -20.07 -9.72 -3.69
CA LEU A 234 -19.13 -10.86 -3.65
C LEU A 234 -19.32 -11.69 -2.39
N GLN A 235 -19.47 -11.07 -1.20
CA GLN A 235 -19.73 -11.77 0.06
C GLN A 235 -20.97 -12.66 -0.05
N GLN A 236 -22.08 -12.13 -0.56
CA GLN A 236 -23.31 -12.89 -0.77
C GLN A 236 -23.12 -14.02 -1.78
N LEU A 237 -22.43 -13.74 -2.89
CA LEU A 237 -22.13 -14.74 -3.92
C LEU A 237 -21.33 -15.93 -3.36
N LEU A 238 -20.35 -15.64 -2.50
CA LEU A 238 -19.51 -16.68 -1.88
C LEU A 238 -20.30 -17.51 -0.87
N VAL A 239 -21.16 -16.90 -0.06
CA VAL A 239 -22.06 -17.58 0.87
C VAL A 239 -23.02 -18.49 0.10
N ASP A 240 -23.70 -17.97 -0.90
CA ASP A 240 -24.66 -18.73 -1.72
C ASP A 240 -24.02 -19.90 -2.48
N THR A 241 -22.79 -19.71 -2.96
CA THR A 241 -22.06 -20.73 -3.72
C THR A 241 -21.49 -21.83 -2.82
N SER A 242 -20.94 -21.44 -1.66
CA SER A 242 -20.33 -22.41 -0.74
C SER A 242 -21.33 -23.11 0.17
N GLY A 243 -22.50 -22.52 0.42
CA GLY A 243 -23.46 -22.97 1.42
C GLY A 243 -22.95 -22.86 2.86
N SER A 244 -21.93 -22.03 3.10
CA SER A 244 -21.28 -21.87 4.41
C SER A 244 -21.24 -20.40 4.81
N PRO A 245 -21.31 -20.07 6.12
CA PRO A 245 -21.03 -18.72 6.58
C PRO A 245 -19.69 -18.21 6.06
N PHE A 246 -19.63 -16.91 5.73
CA PHE A 246 -18.45 -16.30 5.10
C PHE A 246 -17.16 -16.53 5.90
N GLU A 247 -17.21 -16.36 7.22
CA GLU A 247 -16.08 -16.58 8.11
C GLU A 247 -15.53 -18.02 8.01
N GLN A 248 -16.42 -19.02 8.02
CA GLN A 248 -16.03 -20.43 7.92
C GLN A 248 -15.39 -20.73 6.56
N LEU A 249 -15.97 -20.17 5.48
CA LEU A 249 -15.40 -20.28 4.15
C LEU A 249 -13.98 -19.71 4.12
N MET A 250 -13.78 -18.48 4.61
CA MET A 250 -12.48 -17.81 4.63
C MET A 250 -11.45 -18.57 5.45
N ASN A 251 -11.83 -19.03 6.64
CA ASN A 251 -10.98 -19.83 7.51
C ASN A 251 -10.51 -21.11 6.78
N LYS A 252 -11.44 -21.88 6.21
CA LYS A 252 -11.13 -23.14 5.52
C LYS A 252 -10.34 -22.94 4.23
N SER A 253 -10.70 -21.92 3.44
CA SER A 253 -10.18 -21.75 2.08
C SER A 253 -8.84 -21.02 2.02
N VAL A 254 -8.59 -20.09 2.97
CA VAL A 254 -7.42 -19.21 2.93
C VAL A 254 -6.67 -19.22 4.26
N LEU A 255 -7.28 -18.79 5.37
CA LEU A 255 -6.54 -18.46 6.59
C LEU A 255 -5.75 -19.66 7.14
N ARG A 256 -6.41 -20.79 7.36
CA ARG A 256 -5.75 -22.00 7.85
C ARG A 256 -4.68 -22.54 6.89
N LYS A 257 -4.93 -22.47 5.58
CA LYS A 257 -3.97 -22.96 4.57
C LYS A 257 -2.67 -22.14 4.57
N LEU A 258 -2.78 -20.85 4.88
CA LEU A 258 -1.66 -19.92 4.96
C LEU A 258 -1.09 -19.78 6.38
N GLN A 259 -1.63 -20.54 7.36
CA GLN A 259 -1.23 -20.46 8.77
C GLN A 259 -1.38 -19.03 9.32
N MET A 260 -2.46 -18.34 8.92
CA MET A 260 -2.85 -17.03 9.44
C MET A 260 -3.63 -17.23 10.73
N ASN A 261 -2.93 -17.66 11.78
CA ASN A 261 -3.55 -18.14 13.02
C ASN A 261 -4.10 -17.02 13.92
N HIS A 262 -3.64 -15.78 13.71
CA HIS A 262 -4.12 -14.57 14.38
C HIS A 262 -4.97 -13.72 13.42
N SER A 263 -5.80 -14.40 12.62
CA SER A 263 -6.66 -13.74 11.63
C SER A 263 -8.07 -14.31 11.66
N THR A 264 -9.06 -13.42 11.58
CA THR A 264 -10.47 -13.82 11.54
C THR A 264 -11.33 -12.80 10.79
N PHE A 265 -12.40 -13.29 10.16
CA PHE A 265 -13.49 -12.46 9.63
C PHE A 265 -14.71 -12.42 10.57
N ALA A 266 -14.58 -12.89 11.82
CA ALA A 266 -15.65 -12.80 12.81
C ALA A 266 -15.98 -11.33 13.11
N GLN A 267 -17.26 -11.01 13.03
CA GLN A 267 -17.78 -9.68 13.35
C GLN A 267 -19.13 -9.83 14.09
N PRO A 268 -19.22 -9.45 15.37
CA PRO A 268 -18.14 -8.90 16.21
C PRO A 268 -17.07 -9.95 16.57
N LEU A 269 -15.92 -9.48 17.01
CA LEU A 269 -14.92 -10.37 17.62
C LEU A 269 -15.47 -11.04 18.88
N ALA A 270 -15.05 -12.27 19.12
CA ALA A 270 -15.37 -12.95 20.37
C ALA A 270 -14.72 -12.23 21.57
N ALA A 271 -15.36 -12.24 22.72
CA ALA A 271 -14.84 -11.61 23.94
C ALA A 271 -13.47 -12.19 24.38
N SER A 272 -13.20 -13.47 24.07
CA SER A 272 -11.93 -14.14 24.28
C SER A 272 -10.77 -13.54 23.48
N ASP A 273 -11.04 -12.92 22.34
CA ASP A 273 -10.01 -12.38 21.45
C ASP A 273 -9.58 -10.96 21.87
N GLY A 274 -10.38 -10.31 22.73
CA GLY A 274 -10.22 -8.90 23.06
C GLY A 274 -8.91 -8.50 23.77
N ALA A 275 -8.21 -9.44 24.39
CA ALA A 275 -6.95 -9.19 25.08
C ALA A 275 -5.77 -8.93 24.12
N SER A 276 -5.85 -9.46 22.90
CA SER A 276 -4.79 -9.36 21.88
C SER A 276 -5.17 -8.45 20.71
N VAL A 277 -6.03 -7.45 20.93
CA VAL A 277 -6.60 -6.61 19.87
C VAL A 277 -6.34 -5.13 20.16
N ALA A 278 -5.86 -4.41 19.16
CA ALA A 278 -5.65 -2.97 19.27
C ALA A 278 -6.99 -2.21 19.27
N SER A 279 -7.08 -1.16 20.09
CA SER A 279 -8.15 -0.17 20.03
C SER A 279 -7.86 0.84 18.91
N GLY A 280 -8.87 1.27 18.17
CA GLY A 280 -8.75 2.33 17.18
C GLY A 280 -8.72 3.71 17.82
N HIS A 281 -8.06 4.68 17.18
CA HIS A 281 -7.93 6.04 17.69
C HIS A 281 -8.36 7.07 16.65
N LEU A 282 -9.08 8.10 17.11
CA LEU A 282 -9.61 9.22 16.33
C LEU A 282 -8.48 10.21 15.96
N PRO A 283 -8.73 11.20 15.06
CA PRO A 283 -7.71 12.17 14.65
C PRO A 283 -7.12 13.00 15.80
N ASP A 284 -7.88 13.21 16.89
CA ASP A 284 -7.41 13.90 18.09
C ASP A 284 -6.50 13.04 18.96
N GLY A 285 -6.37 11.75 18.65
CA GLY A 285 -5.57 10.76 19.38
C GLY A 285 -6.32 10.01 20.47
N LYS A 286 -7.61 10.29 20.69
CA LYS A 286 -8.43 9.58 21.67
C LYS A 286 -8.86 8.22 21.16
N ALA A 287 -8.98 7.25 22.06
CA ALA A 287 -9.53 5.95 21.75
C ALA A 287 -11.00 6.06 21.30
N ILE A 288 -11.37 5.22 20.34
CA ILE A 288 -12.78 5.08 19.91
C ILE A 288 -13.60 4.55 21.09
N PRO A 289 -14.76 5.16 21.41
CA PRO A 289 -15.69 4.58 22.37
C PRO A 289 -16.09 3.15 21.97
N GLY A 290 -15.94 2.19 22.88
CA GLY A 290 -16.12 0.76 22.58
C GLY A 290 -14.96 0.13 21.80
N ARG A 291 -13.82 0.79 21.73
CA ARG A 291 -12.53 0.36 21.15
C ARG A 291 -12.46 0.38 19.63
N TRP A 292 -13.47 -0.03 18.89
CA TRP A 292 -13.48 -0.08 17.41
C TRP A 292 -14.92 -0.08 16.85
N TYR A 293 -15.02 0.19 15.56
CA TYR A 293 -16.26 0.00 14.82
C TYR A 293 -16.34 -1.42 14.27
N THR A 294 -17.56 -1.98 14.23
CA THR A 294 -17.85 -3.27 13.61
C THR A 294 -18.23 -3.08 12.15
N TYR A 295 -17.81 -3.99 11.30
CA TYR A 295 -18.08 -3.96 9.86
C TYR A 295 -18.76 -5.28 9.43
N PRO A 296 -20.11 -5.36 9.43
CA PRO A 296 -20.83 -6.53 8.89
C PRO A 296 -20.54 -6.77 7.41
N GLU A 297 -20.04 -5.76 6.71
CA GLU A 297 -19.47 -5.80 5.37
C GLU A 297 -18.08 -6.48 5.41
N VAL A 298 -18.08 -7.78 5.75
CA VAL A 298 -16.84 -8.46 6.12
C VAL A 298 -15.91 -8.70 4.95
N ALA A 299 -16.42 -9.00 3.75
CA ALA A 299 -15.57 -9.19 2.58
C ALA A 299 -14.81 -7.91 2.18
N PRO A 300 -15.43 -6.71 2.17
CA PRO A 300 -14.68 -5.50 1.88
C PRO A 300 -13.87 -4.92 3.04
N ALA A 301 -14.21 -5.19 4.33
CA ALA A 301 -13.63 -4.41 5.43
C ALA A 301 -13.46 -5.13 6.78
N GLY A 302 -13.87 -6.41 6.90
CA GLY A 302 -14.06 -7.06 8.21
C GLY A 302 -12.92 -7.93 8.72
N LEU A 303 -11.79 -8.03 8.01
CA LEU A 303 -10.65 -8.84 8.45
C LEU A 303 -9.94 -8.22 9.64
N TRP A 304 -9.80 -8.98 10.72
CA TRP A 304 -8.86 -8.77 11.79
C TRP A 304 -7.63 -9.64 11.56
N THR A 305 -6.43 -9.10 11.73
CA THR A 305 -5.19 -9.82 11.41
C THR A 305 -3.96 -9.15 12.02
N THR A 306 -2.81 -9.78 11.85
CA THR A 306 -1.49 -9.25 12.20
C THR A 306 -0.65 -8.99 10.94
N PRO A 307 0.38 -8.14 10.99
CA PRO A 307 1.31 -7.98 9.87
C PRO A 307 1.99 -9.29 9.46
N SER A 308 2.33 -10.16 10.42
CA SER A 308 2.96 -11.46 10.13
C SER A 308 2.04 -12.39 9.35
N ASP A 309 0.75 -12.42 9.67
CA ASP A 309 -0.23 -13.22 8.94
C ASP A 309 -0.44 -12.69 7.51
N LEU A 310 -0.58 -11.37 7.35
CA LEU A 310 -0.65 -10.76 6.01
C LEU A 310 0.66 -10.95 5.22
N ALA A 311 1.82 -10.97 5.88
CA ALA A 311 3.08 -11.28 5.21
C ALA A 311 3.08 -12.71 4.66
N ARG A 312 2.49 -13.68 5.35
CA ARG A 312 2.30 -15.05 4.81
C ARG A 312 1.42 -15.07 3.56
N PHE A 313 0.36 -14.25 3.55
CA PHE A 313 -0.49 -14.06 2.36
C PHE A 313 0.30 -13.46 1.18
N VAL A 314 1.12 -12.44 1.43
CA VAL A 314 1.99 -11.82 0.40
C VAL A 314 3.01 -12.84 -0.13
N ILE A 315 3.68 -13.57 0.76
CA ILE A 315 4.68 -14.59 0.40
C ILE A 315 4.04 -15.71 -0.43
N GLU A 316 2.83 -16.16 -0.08
CA GLU A 316 2.13 -17.18 -0.88
C GLU A 316 1.88 -16.70 -2.31
N ILE A 317 1.43 -15.47 -2.51
CA ILE A 317 1.24 -14.91 -3.85
C ILE A 317 2.57 -14.92 -4.63
N GLN A 318 3.66 -14.45 -4.01
CA GLN A 318 4.99 -14.43 -4.62
C GLN A 318 5.47 -15.85 -4.99
N LYS A 319 5.38 -16.78 -4.05
CA LYS A 319 5.83 -18.16 -4.25
C LYS A 319 4.98 -18.91 -5.29
N SER A 320 3.65 -18.70 -5.27
CA SER A 320 2.76 -19.31 -6.26
C SER A 320 2.97 -18.75 -7.67
N HIS A 321 3.19 -17.43 -7.81
CA HIS A 321 3.57 -16.79 -9.07
C HIS A 321 4.87 -17.39 -9.64
N GLN A 322 5.86 -17.64 -8.78
CA GLN A 322 7.12 -18.29 -9.15
C GLN A 322 7.00 -19.81 -9.37
N GLY A 323 5.82 -20.40 -9.19
CA GLY A 323 5.60 -21.85 -9.29
C GLY A 323 6.18 -22.66 -8.11
N LYS A 324 6.55 -22.00 -7.00
CA LYS A 324 7.15 -22.61 -5.81
C LYS A 324 6.14 -22.96 -4.72
N SER A 325 4.87 -22.58 -4.88
CA SER A 325 3.77 -22.89 -3.97
C SER A 325 2.45 -23.03 -4.73
N ASN A 326 1.47 -23.71 -4.10
CA ASN A 326 0.10 -23.84 -4.57
C ASN A 326 -0.87 -24.11 -3.40
N LYS A 327 -0.55 -23.61 -2.20
CA LYS A 327 -1.33 -23.90 -0.98
C LYS A 327 -2.80 -23.50 -1.13
N VAL A 328 -3.08 -22.39 -1.79
CA VAL A 328 -4.45 -21.92 -2.04
C VAL A 328 -4.78 -21.95 -3.53
N LEU A 329 -3.99 -21.28 -4.34
CA LEU A 329 -4.18 -21.15 -5.79
C LEU A 329 -3.00 -21.72 -6.56
N SER A 330 -3.27 -22.29 -7.73
CA SER A 330 -2.24 -22.69 -8.68
C SER A 330 -1.52 -21.47 -9.26
N LYS A 331 -0.32 -21.68 -9.81
CA LYS A 331 0.40 -20.61 -10.55
C LYS A 331 -0.49 -19.97 -11.60
N GLN A 332 -1.20 -20.77 -12.42
CA GLN A 332 -2.09 -20.23 -13.45
C GLN A 332 -3.17 -19.29 -12.88
N MET A 333 -3.76 -19.65 -11.74
CA MET A 333 -4.80 -18.83 -11.11
C MET A 333 -4.21 -17.58 -10.44
N ILE A 334 -3.03 -17.67 -9.85
CA ILE A 334 -2.31 -16.49 -9.31
C ILE A 334 -1.92 -15.54 -10.44
N ASP A 335 -1.45 -16.05 -11.58
CA ASP A 335 -1.12 -15.19 -12.73
C ASP A 335 -2.38 -14.45 -13.24
N GLN A 336 -3.55 -15.11 -13.24
CA GLN A 336 -4.81 -14.41 -13.52
C GLN A 336 -5.16 -13.39 -12.42
N MET A 337 -4.93 -13.72 -11.14
CA MET A 337 -5.15 -12.79 -10.02
C MET A 337 -4.31 -11.51 -10.15
N LEU A 338 -3.10 -11.63 -10.69
CA LEU A 338 -2.15 -10.54 -10.87
C LEU A 338 -2.27 -9.80 -12.21
N THR A 339 -3.09 -10.29 -13.13
CA THR A 339 -3.28 -9.66 -14.44
C THR A 339 -4.22 -8.46 -14.31
N PRO A 340 -3.78 -7.22 -14.63
CA PRO A 340 -4.65 -6.04 -14.66
C PRO A 340 -5.84 -6.25 -15.62
N GLN A 341 -7.02 -5.85 -15.19
CA GLN A 341 -8.28 -5.96 -15.93
C GLN A 341 -8.74 -4.60 -16.45
N VAL A 342 -8.52 -3.57 -15.66
CA VAL A 342 -8.83 -2.18 -16.00
C VAL A 342 -7.81 -1.31 -15.24
N GLU A 343 -7.13 -0.40 -15.96
CA GLU A 343 -5.99 0.35 -15.41
C GLU A 343 -5.01 -0.60 -14.71
N ASN A 344 -4.61 -0.32 -13.47
CA ASN A 344 -3.76 -1.21 -12.66
C ASN A 344 -4.55 -2.14 -11.72
N SER A 345 -5.88 -2.16 -11.82
CA SER A 345 -6.74 -3.02 -11.00
C SER A 345 -6.79 -4.43 -11.56
N ALA A 346 -6.26 -5.38 -10.82
CA ALA A 346 -6.30 -6.81 -11.10
C ALA A 346 -7.44 -7.49 -10.31
N LEU A 347 -7.41 -8.82 -10.15
CA LEU A 347 -8.48 -9.53 -9.46
C LEU A 347 -8.29 -9.48 -7.93
N GLY A 348 -8.64 -8.32 -7.36
CA GLY A 348 -8.58 -8.06 -5.92
C GLY A 348 -7.30 -7.39 -5.44
N LEU A 349 -6.41 -7.00 -6.33
CA LEU A 349 -5.15 -6.33 -6.04
C LEU A 349 -4.91 -5.18 -7.02
N PHE A 350 -4.08 -4.22 -6.63
CA PHE A 350 -3.46 -3.28 -7.56
C PHE A 350 -2.08 -3.80 -7.95
N VAL A 351 -1.77 -3.79 -9.25
CA VAL A 351 -0.51 -4.29 -9.79
C VAL A 351 0.16 -3.16 -10.57
N ASP A 352 1.39 -2.85 -10.21
CA ASP A 352 2.16 -1.74 -10.77
C ASP A 352 3.60 -2.18 -11.10
N GLY A 353 4.25 -1.40 -11.95
CA GLY A 353 5.67 -1.54 -12.28
C GLY A 353 5.98 -2.75 -13.14
N GLU A 354 7.22 -2.81 -13.58
CA GLU A 354 7.77 -3.88 -14.43
C GLU A 354 9.15 -4.31 -13.92
N GLY A 355 9.61 -5.48 -14.31
CA GLY A 355 10.93 -5.98 -13.95
C GLY A 355 11.13 -6.04 -12.43
N ARG A 356 12.10 -5.29 -11.90
CA ARG A 356 12.37 -5.21 -10.45
C ARG A 356 11.31 -4.43 -9.68
N SER A 357 10.59 -3.52 -10.34
CA SER A 357 9.49 -2.75 -9.76
C SER A 357 8.14 -3.48 -9.79
N ALA A 358 8.04 -4.61 -10.51
CA ALA A 358 6.79 -5.37 -10.60
C ALA A 358 6.32 -5.78 -9.22
N ARG A 359 5.17 -5.23 -8.80
CA ARG A 359 4.64 -5.40 -7.45
C ARG A 359 3.12 -5.42 -7.43
N PHE A 360 2.59 -6.00 -6.40
CA PHE A 360 1.17 -5.86 -6.04
C PHE A 360 1.05 -5.20 -4.68
N SER A 361 -0.03 -4.49 -4.47
CA SER A 361 -0.27 -3.79 -3.21
C SER A 361 -1.75 -3.62 -2.90
N PHE A 362 -2.05 -3.33 -1.64
CA PHE A 362 -3.35 -2.87 -1.21
C PHE A 362 -3.24 -2.03 0.06
N SER A 363 -4.10 -1.02 0.20
CA SER A 363 -4.21 -0.20 1.42
C SER A 363 -5.52 -0.50 2.15
N GLY A 364 -5.53 -0.30 3.45
CA GLY A 364 -6.71 -0.43 4.29
C GLY A 364 -6.96 0.82 5.12
N SER A 365 -8.23 1.21 5.21
CA SER A 365 -8.68 2.34 6.01
C SER A 365 -10.07 2.05 6.57
N ASN A 366 -10.12 1.76 7.87
CA ASN A 366 -11.30 1.80 8.71
C ASN A 366 -11.15 2.96 9.70
N VAL A 367 -12.24 3.34 10.36
CA VAL A 367 -12.17 4.36 11.42
C VAL A 367 -11.19 3.89 12.50
N GLY A 368 -10.16 4.69 12.75
CA GLY A 368 -9.12 4.42 13.74
C GLY A 368 -8.05 3.41 13.33
N PHE A 369 -8.04 2.91 12.08
CA PHE A 369 -7.05 1.95 11.60
C PHE A 369 -6.60 2.28 10.18
N LYS A 370 -5.27 2.32 9.97
CA LYS A 370 -4.67 2.49 8.64
C LYS A 370 -3.60 1.43 8.44
N CYS A 371 -3.60 0.79 7.27
CA CYS A 371 -2.65 -0.26 6.96
C CYS A 371 -2.28 -0.27 5.48
N TYR A 372 -1.17 -0.92 5.19
CA TYR A 372 -0.67 -1.11 3.82
C TYR A 372 0.06 -2.45 3.71
N MET A 373 -0.12 -3.12 2.59
CA MET A 373 0.71 -4.27 2.20
C MET A 373 1.25 -4.10 0.80
N VAL A 374 2.47 -4.56 0.58
CA VAL A 374 3.14 -4.61 -0.72
C VAL A 374 3.98 -5.87 -0.84
N GLY A 375 3.99 -6.47 -2.03
CA GLY A 375 4.88 -7.58 -2.39
C GLY A 375 5.47 -7.38 -3.77
N TYR A 376 6.80 -7.46 -3.90
CA TYR A 376 7.50 -7.43 -5.18
C TYR A 376 7.55 -8.84 -5.77
N LEU A 377 7.03 -9.00 -6.99
CA LEU A 377 6.83 -10.31 -7.62
C LEU A 377 8.13 -11.06 -7.87
N ASN A 378 9.16 -10.35 -8.32
CA ASN A 378 10.42 -10.96 -8.75
C ASN A 378 11.51 -10.93 -7.68
N ALA A 379 11.45 -9.98 -6.74
CA ALA A 379 12.50 -9.77 -5.75
C ALA A 379 12.30 -10.57 -4.45
N GLY A 380 11.12 -11.16 -4.23
CA GLY A 380 10.79 -11.81 -2.96
C GLY A 380 10.83 -10.84 -1.77
N GLN A 381 10.66 -9.55 -2.03
CA GLN A 381 10.65 -8.47 -1.04
C GLN A 381 9.23 -7.99 -0.81
N GLY A 382 8.98 -7.39 0.35
CA GLY A 382 7.68 -6.84 0.67
C GLY A 382 7.60 -6.32 2.09
N ALA A 383 6.46 -5.73 2.42
CA ALA A 383 6.17 -5.28 3.79
C ALA A 383 4.67 -5.22 4.04
N VAL A 384 4.32 -5.39 5.30
CA VAL A 384 3.00 -5.08 5.84
C VAL A 384 3.18 -4.13 7.01
N VAL A 385 2.45 -3.02 7.03
CA VAL A 385 2.47 -2.03 8.10
C VAL A 385 1.03 -1.75 8.53
N MET A 386 0.76 -1.86 9.83
CA MET A 386 -0.57 -1.65 10.42
C MET A 386 -0.49 -0.68 11.60
N THR A 387 -1.44 0.24 11.68
CA THR A 387 -1.53 1.24 12.77
C THR A 387 -2.94 1.28 13.34
N ASN A 388 -3.06 1.64 14.61
CA ASN A 388 -4.33 1.82 15.30
C ASN A 388 -4.70 3.31 15.43
N SER A 389 -4.53 4.08 14.37
CA SER A 389 -4.82 5.52 14.35
C SER A 389 -5.45 5.98 13.04
N GLU A 390 -6.41 6.90 13.12
CA GLU A 390 -7.02 7.56 11.96
C GLU A 390 -6.00 8.36 11.14
N THR A 391 -4.98 8.90 11.79
CA THR A 391 -3.89 9.68 11.18
C THR A 391 -2.69 8.84 10.74
N GLY A 392 -2.74 7.53 10.94
CA GLY A 392 -1.62 6.61 10.70
C GLY A 392 -1.16 6.48 9.25
N ALA A 393 -1.97 6.89 8.26
CA ALA A 393 -1.64 6.70 6.84
C ALA A 393 -0.33 7.37 6.41
N GLN A 394 -0.04 8.58 6.92
CA GLN A 394 1.21 9.27 6.61
C GLN A 394 2.42 8.58 7.23
N LEU A 395 2.27 8.12 8.48
CA LEU A 395 3.30 7.34 9.16
C LEU A 395 3.63 6.05 8.40
N VAL A 396 2.60 5.32 7.93
CA VAL A 396 2.79 4.12 7.08
C VAL A 396 3.64 4.43 5.85
N LEU A 397 3.39 5.56 5.18
CA LEU A 397 4.17 5.96 4.00
C LEU A 397 5.61 6.37 4.36
N GLU A 398 5.84 7.00 5.50
CA GLU A 398 7.21 7.31 5.98
C GLU A 398 7.99 6.04 6.32
N VAL A 399 7.32 5.07 6.96
CA VAL A 399 7.90 3.75 7.25
C VAL A 399 8.25 3.01 5.96
N LEU A 400 7.36 3.01 4.96
CA LEU A 400 7.64 2.39 3.66
C LEU A 400 8.83 3.05 2.95
N ARG A 401 9.02 4.39 3.04
CA ARG A 401 10.21 5.06 2.49
C ARG A 401 11.48 4.64 3.20
N SER A 402 11.43 4.50 4.53
CA SER A 402 12.56 4.00 5.31
C SER A 402 12.92 2.56 4.93
N ILE A 403 11.93 1.68 4.82
CA ILE A 403 12.11 0.30 4.35
C ILE A 403 12.72 0.28 2.95
N SER A 404 12.17 1.08 2.03
CA SER A 404 12.68 1.21 0.67
C SER A 404 14.16 1.60 0.63
N ALA A 405 14.55 2.58 1.45
CA ALA A 405 15.95 3.01 1.56
C ALA A 405 16.83 1.90 2.17
N ALA A 406 16.34 1.20 3.21
CA ALA A 406 17.08 0.13 3.88
C ALA A 406 17.28 -1.11 3.01
N TYR A 407 16.29 -1.46 2.17
CA TYR A 407 16.29 -2.68 1.35
C TYR A 407 16.59 -2.43 -0.13
N GLY A 408 16.88 -1.20 -0.52
CA GLY A 408 17.20 -0.84 -1.91
C GLY A 408 16.03 -1.04 -2.88
N TRP A 409 14.79 -0.82 -2.42
CA TRP A 409 13.63 -0.94 -3.30
C TRP A 409 13.64 0.15 -4.38
N PRO A 410 13.12 -0.14 -5.57
CA PRO A 410 13.06 0.86 -6.63
C PRO A 410 12.00 1.95 -6.39
N ASP A 411 10.98 1.63 -5.61
CA ASP A 411 9.80 2.47 -5.35
C ASP A 411 9.77 3.00 -3.91
N TYR A 412 8.75 3.79 -3.56
CA TYR A 412 8.57 4.40 -2.24
C TYR A 412 9.75 5.29 -1.82
N ARG A 413 10.42 5.94 -2.78
CA ARG A 413 11.49 6.88 -2.49
C ARG A 413 10.93 8.30 -2.36
N PRO A 414 11.58 9.17 -1.58
CA PRO A 414 11.29 10.59 -1.64
C PRO A 414 11.41 11.12 -3.06
N ARG A 415 10.56 12.07 -3.43
CA ARG A 415 10.70 12.78 -4.70
C ARG A 415 11.78 13.85 -4.58
N GLU A 416 12.77 13.82 -5.45
CA GLU A 416 13.70 14.92 -5.54
C GLU A 416 13.03 16.15 -6.15
N LYS A 417 13.21 17.29 -5.51
CA LYS A 417 12.68 18.59 -5.88
C LYS A 417 13.82 19.59 -6.05
N VAL A 418 13.66 20.50 -6.98
CA VAL A 418 14.59 21.61 -7.17
C VAL A 418 13.91 22.90 -6.72
N ILE A 419 14.54 23.66 -5.84
CA ILE A 419 14.05 24.97 -5.45
C ILE A 419 14.45 25.97 -6.54
N ALA A 420 13.46 26.60 -7.18
CA ALA A 420 13.68 27.65 -8.15
C ALA A 420 14.04 28.96 -7.44
N ARG A 421 14.86 29.76 -8.10
CA ARG A 421 15.09 31.15 -7.65
C ARG A 421 13.92 32.01 -8.12
N VAL A 422 13.11 32.43 -7.19
CA VAL A 422 11.92 33.27 -7.44
C VAL A 422 12.03 34.51 -6.58
N ASP A 423 11.71 35.67 -7.14
CA ASP A 423 11.66 36.95 -6.39
C ASP A 423 10.51 36.89 -5.37
N PRO A 424 10.79 36.97 -4.05
CA PRO A 424 9.74 36.93 -3.03
C PRO A 424 8.72 38.05 -3.12
N SER A 425 8.97 39.14 -3.88
CA SER A 425 8.03 40.22 -4.08
C SER A 425 6.70 39.75 -4.74
N ILE A 426 6.73 38.66 -5.51
CA ILE A 426 5.52 38.11 -6.14
C ILE A 426 4.62 37.37 -5.17
N TYR A 427 5.11 37.02 -3.98
CA TYR A 427 4.42 36.13 -3.03
C TYR A 427 3.13 36.74 -2.47
N ASP A 428 3.03 38.07 -2.38
CA ASP A 428 1.82 38.76 -1.92
C ASP A 428 0.59 38.47 -2.79
N ALA A 429 0.80 38.20 -4.08
CA ALA A 429 -0.26 37.79 -4.99
C ALA A 429 -0.92 36.46 -4.62
N TYR A 430 -0.16 35.57 -3.99
CA TYR A 430 -0.61 34.22 -3.61
C TYR A 430 -1.27 34.15 -2.24
N VAL A 431 -1.05 35.15 -1.40
CA VAL A 431 -1.66 35.23 -0.07
C VAL A 431 -3.19 35.25 -0.18
N GLY A 432 -3.85 34.47 0.66
CA GLY A 432 -5.31 34.42 0.73
C GLY A 432 -5.87 33.12 1.18
N LYS A 433 -7.18 33.00 1.14
CA LYS A 433 -7.94 31.77 1.48
C LYS A 433 -8.44 31.12 0.19
N TYR A 434 -8.35 29.81 0.14
CA TYR A 434 -8.74 29.01 -1.02
C TYR A 434 -9.70 27.92 -0.56
N GLU A 435 -10.95 27.96 -1.01
CA GLU A 435 -11.95 26.95 -0.70
C GLU A 435 -11.78 25.75 -1.63
N ILE A 436 -11.35 24.62 -1.07
CA ILE A 436 -11.13 23.35 -1.78
C ILE A 436 -12.42 22.53 -1.84
N ALA A 437 -13.21 22.59 -0.77
CA ALA A 437 -14.53 21.98 -0.64
C ALA A 437 -15.33 22.81 0.38
N PRO A 438 -16.66 22.70 0.44
CA PRO A 438 -17.47 23.41 1.41
C PRO A 438 -16.93 23.25 2.83
N GLY A 439 -16.49 24.37 3.44
CA GLY A 439 -15.91 24.39 4.78
C GLY A 439 -14.45 23.91 4.90
N PHE A 440 -13.82 23.46 3.81
CA PHE A 440 -12.41 23.10 3.78
C PHE A 440 -11.59 24.20 3.09
N ILE A 441 -10.98 25.07 3.88
CA ILE A 441 -10.25 26.24 3.41
C ILE A 441 -8.76 26.06 3.64
N LEU A 442 -7.98 26.13 2.56
CA LEU A 442 -6.53 26.28 2.62
C LEU A 442 -6.21 27.77 2.80
N THR A 443 -5.43 28.11 3.81
CA THR A 443 -4.92 29.46 4.02
C THR A 443 -3.46 29.54 3.59
N VAL A 444 -3.14 30.51 2.72
CA VAL A 444 -1.77 30.83 2.31
C VAL A 444 -1.40 32.16 2.92
N THR A 445 -0.28 32.20 3.62
CA THR A 445 0.26 33.43 4.25
C THR A 445 1.70 33.63 3.83
N ARG A 446 2.20 34.85 3.97
CA ARG A 446 3.60 35.18 3.77
C ARG A 446 4.26 35.50 5.12
N GLU A 447 5.41 34.92 5.37
CA GLU A 447 6.30 35.26 6.48
C GLU A 447 7.64 35.66 5.89
N GLU A 448 7.94 36.97 5.95
CA GLU A 448 9.14 37.56 5.31
C GLU A 448 9.27 37.16 3.82
N ASN A 449 10.26 36.32 3.50
CA ASN A 449 10.53 35.85 2.14
C ASN A 449 10.02 34.44 1.87
N THR A 450 9.08 33.95 2.68
CA THR A 450 8.59 32.56 2.62
C THR A 450 7.08 32.54 2.52
N LEU A 451 6.54 31.71 1.63
CA LEU A 451 5.12 31.34 1.64
C LEU A 451 4.87 30.19 2.60
N MET A 452 3.80 30.32 3.35
CA MET A 452 3.31 29.28 4.27
C MET A 452 1.92 28.83 3.85
N ASN A 453 1.58 27.58 4.09
CA ASN A 453 0.23 27.08 3.93
C ASN A 453 -0.27 26.44 5.23
N GLU A 454 -1.56 26.52 5.44
CA GLU A 454 -2.26 25.89 6.56
C GLU A 454 -3.60 25.35 6.08
N ALA A 455 -3.85 24.07 6.35
CA ALA A 455 -5.13 23.41 6.07
C ALA A 455 -5.78 22.96 7.39
N PRO A 456 -7.12 22.85 7.46
CA PRO A 456 -7.80 22.41 8.66
C PRO A 456 -7.24 21.09 9.21
N GLY A 457 -6.85 21.10 10.49
CA GLY A 457 -6.31 19.92 11.17
C GLY A 457 -4.88 19.55 10.80
N GLN A 458 -4.17 20.40 10.04
CA GLN A 458 -2.76 20.18 9.68
C GLN A 458 -1.88 21.33 10.20
N PRO A 459 -0.63 21.05 10.58
CA PRO A 459 0.29 22.11 10.98
C PRO A 459 0.64 23.00 9.79
N LYS A 460 0.87 24.27 10.09
CA LYS A 460 1.39 25.26 9.14
C LYS A 460 2.71 24.74 8.54
N SER A 461 2.86 24.88 7.23
CA SER A 461 3.98 24.31 6.47
C SER A 461 4.54 25.32 5.48
N GLU A 462 5.87 25.34 5.36
CA GLU A 462 6.60 26.14 4.38
C GLU A 462 6.37 25.62 2.96
N MET A 463 6.20 26.54 2.02
CA MET A 463 6.04 26.27 0.58
C MET A 463 7.33 26.67 -0.16
N PHE A 464 7.93 25.72 -0.84
CA PHE A 464 9.18 25.91 -1.61
C PHE A 464 8.84 26.09 -3.10
N PRO A 465 9.36 27.13 -3.80
CA PRO A 465 9.06 27.34 -5.21
C PRO A 465 9.73 26.29 -6.11
N GLU A 466 8.97 25.73 -7.05
CA GLU A 466 9.48 24.99 -8.21
C GLU A 466 9.49 25.87 -9.47
N SER A 467 8.65 26.91 -9.49
CA SER A 467 8.57 27.98 -10.48
C SER A 467 7.91 29.20 -9.83
N GLU A 468 7.73 30.27 -10.59
CA GLU A 468 7.00 31.45 -10.12
C GLU A 468 5.58 31.12 -9.62
N THR A 469 4.90 30.15 -10.22
CA THR A 469 3.50 29.81 -9.89
C THR A 469 3.32 28.47 -9.19
N THR A 470 4.35 27.65 -9.14
CA THR A 470 4.26 26.27 -8.62
C THR A 470 5.16 26.09 -7.40
N PHE A 471 4.59 25.54 -6.32
CA PHE A 471 5.26 25.33 -5.04
C PHE A 471 5.05 23.89 -4.56
N PHE A 472 5.95 23.41 -3.73
CA PHE A 472 5.81 22.14 -3.02
C PHE A 472 6.05 22.30 -1.53
N VAL A 473 5.70 21.27 -0.75
CA VAL A 473 6.01 21.19 0.68
C VAL A 473 6.86 19.94 0.94
N LYS A 474 7.79 20.02 1.92
CA LYS A 474 8.66 18.87 2.23
C LYS A 474 7.95 17.79 3.07
N ASN A 475 6.91 18.14 3.80
CA ASN A 475 6.22 17.28 4.77
C ASN A 475 5.00 16.52 4.18
N ALA A 476 4.61 16.81 2.95
CA ALA A 476 3.54 16.11 2.25
C ALA A 476 3.88 15.95 0.75
N ASP A 477 3.39 14.88 0.11
CA ASP A 477 3.44 14.76 -1.34
C ASP A 477 2.36 15.65 -1.97
N ALA A 478 2.59 16.95 -1.89
CA ALA A 478 1.68 17.98 -2.39
C ALA A 478 2.42 19.01 -3.21
N GLN A 479 1.84 19.36 -4.35
CA GLN A 479 2.27 20.43 -5.23
C GLN A 479 1.13 21.39 -5.43
N PHE A 480 1.41 22.69 -5.31
CA PHE A 480 0.44 23.78 -5.37
C PHE A 480 0.76 24.63 -6.60
N THR A 481 -0.16 24.71 -7.54
CA THR A 481 -0.01 25.57 -8.73
C THR A 481 -1.06 26.67 -8.68
N PHE A 482 -0.63 27.91 -8.55
CA PHE A 482 -1.50 29.07 -8.55
C PHE A 482 -1.89 29.45 -9.99
N VAL A 483 -3.17 29.69 -10.20
CA VAL A 483 -3.75 30.05 -11.49
C VAL A 483 -4.15 31.54 -11.47
N LYS A 484 -3.70 32.27 -12.48
CA LYS A 484 -4.00 33.68 -12.68
C LYS A 484 -5.10 33.85 -13.74
N ASP A 485 -5.92 34.89 -13.58
CA ASP A 485 -6.86 35.36 -14.61
C ASP A 485 -6.12 36.15 -15.70
N ASP A 486 -6.87 36.60 -16.72
CA ASP A 486 -6.35 37.40 -17.84
C ASP A 486 -5.81 38.78 -17.41
N LYS A 487 -6.10 39.22 -16.18
CA LYS A 487 -5.61 40.48 -15.57
C LYS A 487 -4.39 40.22 -14.67
N GLY A 488 -3.93 38.99 -14.55
CA GLY A 488 -2.80 38.60 -13.71
C GLY A 488 -3.15 38.40 -12.22
N ASN A 489 -4.42 38.42 -11.83
CA ASN A 489 -4.82 38.16 -10.45
C ASN A 489 -4.89 36.67 -10.18
N VAL A 490 -4.40 36.24 -9.03
CA VAL A 490 -4.51 34.83 -8.59
C VAL A 490 -5.96 34.56 -8.17
N VAL A 491 -6.61 33.61 -8.85
CA VAL A 491 -8.03 33.24 -8.65
C VAL A 491 -8.24 31.84 -8.13
N GLN A 492 -7.21 30.97 -8.27
CA GLN A 492 -7.33 29.56 -7.92
C GLN A 492 -5.97 28.98 -7.55
N VAL A 493 -5.98 27.93 -6.75
CA VAL A 493 -4.83 27.03 -6.55
C VAL A 493 -5.23 25.61 -6.95
N ASN A 494 -4.42 24.96 -7.79
CA ASN A 494 -4.52 23.52 -8.08
C ASN A 494 -3.56 22.79 -7.14
N ILE A 495 -4.06 21.81 -6.41
CA ILE A 495 -3.28 21.03 -5.46
C ILE A 495 -3.21 19.60 -5.98
N ARG A 496 -2.03 19.16 -6.41
CA ARG A 496 -1.79 17.78 -6.80
C ARG A 496 -1.24 16.99 -5.62
N ARG A 497 -1.93 15.90 -5.25
CA ARG A 497 -1.49 14.92 -4.24
C ARG A 497 -1.45 13.53 -4.89
N GLY A 498 -0.24 13.01 -5.15
CA GLY A 498 -0.08 11.79 -5.94
C GLY A 498 -0.72 11.94 -7.33
N THR A 499 -1.73 11.10 -7.63
CA THR A 499 -2.51 11.15 -8.89
C THR A 499 -3.77 12.03 -8.80
N ARG A 500 -4.14 12.52 -7.61
CA ARG A 500 -5.34 13.33 -7.40
C ARG A 500 -5.04 14.81 -7.57
N GLU A 501 -5.92 15.53 -8.25
CA GLU A 501 -5.92 16.97 -8.35
C GLU A 501 -7.15 17.55 -7.66
N LEU A 502 -6.93 18.53 -6.79
CA LEU A 502 -7.95 19.30 -6.10
C LEU A 502 -7.84 20.75 -6.57
N LYS A 503 -8.96 21.44 -6.70
CA LYS A 503 -9.00 22.86 -7.12
C LYS A 503 -9.58 23.69 -6.00
N GLY A 504 -8.83 24.70 -5.57
CA GLY A 504 -9.26 25.65 -4.56
C GLY A 504 -9.52 27.02 -5.19
N ARG A 505 -10.75 27.51 -5.14
CA ARG A 505 -11.09 28.85 -5.60
C ARG A 505 -10.69 29.87 -4.52
N LYS A 506 -10.01 30.95 -4.93
CA LYS A 506 -9.69 32.03 -4.01
C LYS A 506 -10.99 32.70 -3.52
N VAL A 507 -11.14 32.80 -2.20
CA VAL A 507 -12.28 33.41 -1.55
C VAL A 507 -11.83 34.70 -0.83
N LYS A 508 -12.75 35.62 -0.65
CA LYS A 508 -12.44 36.93 -0.02
C LYS A 508 -12.15 36.79 1.47
#